data_ad55148b2181857baf52bb07aaed9bcc
#
_entry.id   ad55148b2181857baf52bb07aaed9bcc
#
_cell.length_a   1.000
_cell.length_b   1.000
_cell.length_c   1.000
_cell.angle_alpha   90.00
_cell.angle_beta   90.00
_cell.angle_gamma   90.00
#
_symmetry.space_group_name_H-M   'P 1'
#
loop_
_entity.id
_entity.type
_entity.pdbx_description
1 polymer ?
#
loop_
_entity_poly.entity_id
_entity_poly.type
_entity_poly.pdbx_seq_one_letter_code
_entity_poly.pdbx_strand_id
1 'polypeptide(L)'
;MLKRTSVVLCVLAFFSSLPRAKSADDLYGSKGVVPEAVRQGKLGSCYFHAVIAALAERREGTIRKMIRSNPDGSYTVTFGDGKKEIAYPEDLRYTHDSGYDLSDGEWVAVLFRAYAQRVLRESLLQDIESSDIFSLLKTPAEEVVASSDPLVLAYDRAIRAQVDQYGNIDRAKLEEGLKKEMAPIAAVPDSLKGSLISFLESGGFFEKMGTFIQQNGELFGAYRAVGQGGIADRVMKTLSGSTNFQENQSESQTSVALDKAVKNGMPIVACTGGSRFYEQVTKGQTLPAGTDLWYINAHCYTVLNYDTGAGTVNLRNPWATHPDPDGVFSLPLTTFFSGYAGIVTP
;
A
#
# COMPACT_ATOMS: atom_id res chain seq x y z
N MET A 1 50.36 -58.75 -12.77
CA MET A 1 49.52 -57.87 -13.66
C MET A 1 48.39 -57.29 -12.79
N LEU A 2 48.60 -56.08 -12.24
CA LEU A 2 47.56 -55.40 -11.46
C LEU A 2 46.82 -54.45 -12.43
N LYS A 3 45.51 -54.66 -12.60
CA LYS A 3 44.61 -53.72 -13.29
C LYS A 3 44.30 -52.55 -12.36
N ARG A 4 44.75 -51.36 -12.75
CA ARG A 4 44.34 -50.11 -12.08
C ARG A 4 42.95 -49.72 -12.59
N THR A 5 41.96 -49.73 -11.73
CA THR A 5 40.62 -49.22 -11.97
C THR A 5 40.63 -47.72 -11.64
N SER A 6 40.51 -46.85 -12.67
CA SER A 6 40.38 -45.42 -12.48
C SER A 6 38.93 -45.11 -12.10
N VAL A 7 38.71 -44.63 -10.87
CA VAL A 7 37.43 -44.07 -10.40
C VAL A 7 37.39 -42.62 -10.90
N VAL A 8 36.55 -42.36 -11.90
CA VAL A 8 36.22 -41.00 -12.33
C VAL A 8 35.21 -40.44 -11.34
N LEU A 9 35.65 -39.49 -10.50
CA LEU A 9 34.79 -38.77 -9.56
C LEU A 9 34.06 -37.68 -10.37
N CYS A 10 32.81 -37.93 -10.77
CA CYS A 10 31.90 -36.86 -11.31
C CYS A 10 31.49 -35.99 -10.13
N VAL A 11 32.17 -34.85 -9.97
CA VAL A 11 31.69 -33.76 -9.12
C VAL A 11 30.53 -33.09 -9.90
N LEU A 12 29.33 -33.50 -9.60
CA LEU A 12 28.11 -32.76 -9.99
C LEU A 12 28.11 -31.45 -9.17
N ALA A 13 28.59 -30.39 -9.76
CA ALA A 13 28.42 -29.05 -9.26
C ALA A 13 26.90 -28.72 -9.34
N PHE A 14 26.19 -28.92 -8.24
CA PHE A 14 24.91 -28.27 -8.02
C PHE A 14 25.17 -26.76 -7.93
N PHE A 15 25.17 -26.08 -9.04
CA PHE A 15 24.93 -24.64 -9.04
C PHE A 15 23.48 -24.46 -8.63
N SER A 16 23.23 -24.40 -7.34
CA SER A 16 22.03 -23.74 -6.81
C SER A 16 22.06 -22.34 -7.38
N SER A 17 21.17 -22.04 -8.32
CA SER A 17 20.94 -20.71 -8.83
C SER A 17 20.48 -19.85 -7.64
N LEU A 18 21.44 -19.18 -6.99
CA LEU A 18 21.11 -18.09 -6.09
C LEU A 18 20.22 -17.13 -6.88
N PRO A 19 19.09 -16.69 -6.33
CA PRO A 19 18.27 -15.71 -6.99
C PRO A 19 19.16 -14.50 -7.33
N ARG A 20 19.29 -14.23 -8.62
CA ARG A 20 20.08 -13.10 -9.13
C ARG A 20 19.45 -11.85 -8.57
N ALA A 21 20.22 -11.03 -7.85
CA ALA A 21 19.76 -9.70 -7.45
C ALA A 21 19.22 -9.00 -8.70
N LYS A 22 17.94 -8.62 -8.68
CA LYS A 22 17.31 -7.91 -9.80
C LYS A 22 18.06 -6.61 -10.04
N SER A 23 18.21 -6.22 -11.30
CA SER A 23 18.85 -4.96 -11.65
C SER A 23 17.97 -3.77 -11.23
N ALA A 24 18.56 -2.58 -11.10
CA ALA A 24 17.79 -1.36 -10.86
C ALA A 24 16.76 -1.11 -11.99
N ASP A 25 17.06 -1.56 -13.20
CA ASP A 25 16.16 -1.47 -14.35
C ASP A 25 14.91 -2.35 -14.17
N ASP A 26 15.06 -3.54 -13.55
CA ASP A 26 13.93 -4.42 -13.25
C ASP A 26 12.99 -3.81 -12.19
N LEU A 27 13.54 -3.10 -11.20
CA LEU A 27 12.75 -2.47 -10.15
C LEU A 27 11.92 -1.30 -10.69
N TYR A 28 12.53 -0.42 -11.48
CA TYR A 28 11.85 0.82 -11.90
C TYR A 28 11.19 0.72 -13.28
N GLY A 29 11.29 -0.42 -13.95
CA GLY A 29 10.69 -0.66 -15.27
C GLY A 29 11.25 0.24 -16.37
N SER A 30 10.59 0.22 -17.52
CA SER A 30 11.05 0.94 -18.72
C SER A 30 10.79 2.45 -18.65
N LYS A 31 9.76 2.87 -17.90
CA LYS A 31 9.39 4.28 -17.74
C LYS A 31 10.14 4.97 -16.60
N GLY A 32 10.69 4.21 -15.65
CA GLY A 32 11.30 4.76 -14.45
C GLY A 32 10.28 5.25 -13.41
N VAL A 33 10.72 6.16 -12.55
CA VAL A 33 9.87 6.73 -11.48
C VAL A 33 9.20 8.00 -11.99
N VAL A 34 8.11 7.82 -12.72
CA VAL A 34 7.29 8.91 -13.30
C VAL A 34 5.80 8.62 -13.07
N PRO A 35 4.91 9.63 -13.10
CA PRO A 35 3.48 9.42 -12.93
C PRO A 35 2.87 8.41 -13.91
N GLU A 36 3.34 8.41 -15.17
CA GLU A 36 2.86 7.55 -16.25
C GLU A 36 3.20 6.06 -16.03
N ALA A 37 4.17 5.76 -15.15
CA ALA A 37 4.49 4.41 -14.74
C ALA A 37 3.45 3.86 -13.74
N VAL A 38 2.75 4.73 -13.00
CA VAL A 38 1.80 4.34 -11.97
C VAL A 38 0.45 4.00 -12.59
N ARG A 39 -0.02 2.77 -12.36
CA ARG A 39 -1.33 2.32 -12.84
C ARG A 39 -2.01 1.45 -11.79
N GLN A 40 -3.11 1.94 -11.26
CA GLN A 40 -3.94 1.22 -10.30
C GLN A 40 -4.56 -0.01 -10.94
N GLY A 41 -4.59 -1.12 -10.20
CA GLY A 41 -5.32 -2.32 -10.55
C GLY A 41 -6.76 -2.32 -10.04
N LYS A 42 -7.29 -3.52 -9.78
CA LYS A 42 -8.71 -3.74 -9.44
C LYS A 42 -9.12 -3.36 -8.02
N LEU A 43 -8.19 -2.99 -7.14
CA LEU A 43 -8.50 -2.60 -5.76
C LEU A 43 -8.94 -1.14 -5.66
N GLY A 44 -9.73 -0.81 -4.63
CA GLY A 44 -10.12 0.56 -4.27
C GLY A 44 -8.96 1.35 -3.64
N SER A 45 -7.81 1.39 -4.32
CA SER A 45 -6.55 1.99 -3.86
C SER A 45 -6.17 3.29 -4.58
N CYS A 46 -7.15 3.97 -5.19
CA CYS A 46 -6.92 5.24 -5.90
C CYS A 46 -6.18 6.28 -5.05
N TYR A 47 -6.54 6.39 -3.78
CA TYR A 47 -5.94 7.29 -2.82
C TYR A 47 -4.44 7.04 -2.61
N PHE A 48 -3.98 5.78 -2.69
CA PHE A 48 -2.58 5.39 -2.62
C PHE A 48 -1.85 5.70 -3.93
N HIS A 49 -2.40 5.23 -5.06
CA HIS A 49 -1.76 5.38 -6.37
C HIS A 49 -1.67 6.85 -6.80
N ALA A 50 -2.67 7.68 -6.46
CA ALA A 50 -2.61 9.12 -6.70
C ALA A 50 -1.46 9.79 -5.93
N VAL A 51 -1.22 9.39 -4.67
CA VAL A 51 -0.10 9.91 -3.87
C VAL A 51 1.24 9.46 -4.45
N ILE A 52 1.37 8.18 -4.84
CA ILE A 52 2.60 7.66 -5.46
C ILE A 52 2.90 8.41 -6.76
N ALA A 53 1.91 8.63 -7.61
CA ALA A 53 2.09 9.39 -8.85
C ALA A 53 2.48 10.84 -8.58
N ALA A 54 1.90 11.48 -7.56
CA ALA A 54 2.26 12.85 -7.16
C ALA A 54 3.71 12.94 -6.64
N LEU A 55 4.15 11.94 -5.88
CA LEU A 55 5.54 11.84 -5.42
C LEU A 55 6.50 11.58 -6.60
N ALA A 56 6.10 10.73 -7.55
CA ALA A 56 6.89 10.47 -8.76
C ALA A 56 7.05 11.73 -9.61
N GLU A 57 5.99 12.55 -9.74
CA GLU A 57 6.00 13.81 -10.47
C GLU A 57 6.97 14.84 -9.88
N ARG A 58 6.97 14.98 -8.56
CA ARG A 58 7.64 16.11 -7.91
C ARG A 58 8.86 15.74 -7.08
N ARG A 59 8.97 14.49 -6.63
CA ARG A 59 9.98 14.03 -5.68
C ARG A 59 10.46 12.61 -5.98
N GLU A 60 10.78 12.30 -7.23
CA GLU A 60 11.33 11.02 -7.65
C GLU A 60 12.44 10.49 -6.73
N GLY A 61 13.38 11.36 -6.37
CA GLY A 61 14.49 11.02 -5.48
C GLY A 61 14.06 10.55 -4.08
N THR A 62 12.87 10.96 -3.60
CA THR A 62 12.30 10.44 -2.35
C THR A 62 11.90 8.99 -2.51
N ILE A 63 11.19 8.64 -3.58
CA ILE A 63 10.80 7.25 -3.88
C ILE A 63 12.02 6.35 -3.97
N ARG A 64 13.06 6.76 -4.72
CA ARG A 64 14.29 5.99 -4.86
C ARG A 64 15.02 5.76 -3.53
N LYS A 65 14.99 6.73 -2.62
CA LYS A 65 15.59 6.61 -1.28
C LYS A 65 14.79 5.70 -0.34
N MET A 66 13.48 5.59 -0.55
CA MET A 66 12.62 4.73 0.27
C MET A 66 12.87 3.25 0.05
N ILE A 67 13.26 2.83 -1.16
CA ILE A 67 13.36 1.42 -1.54
C ILE A 67 14.82 0.99 -1.58
N ARG A 68 15.14 -0.07 -0.85
CA ARG A 68 16.46 -0.72 -0.86
C ARG A 68 16.29 -2.21 -1.19
N SER A 69 16.97 -2.69 -2.22
CA SER A 69 17.06 -4.12 -2.53
C SER A 69 17.90 -4.86 -1.50
N ASN A 70 17.46 -6.05 -1.11
CA ASN A 70 18.17 -6.94 -0.19
C ASN A 70 18.78 -8.13 -0.97
N PRO A 71 19.82 -8.80 -0.41
CA PRO A 71 20.49 -9.91 -1.08
C PRO A 71 19.60 -11.14 -1.35
N ASP A 72 18.51 -11.31 -0.59
CA ASP A 72 17.53 -12.39 -0.73
C ASP A 72 16.45 -12.10 -1.78
N GLY A 73 16.56 -10.96 -2.49
CA GLY A 73 15.61 -10.51 -3.50
C GLY A 73 14.39 -9.78 -2.93
N SER A 74 14.29 -9.63 -1.61
CA SER A 74 13.28 -8.77 -0.98
C SER A 74 13.66 -7.29 -1.07
N TYR A 75 12.70 -6.41 -0.73
CA TYR A 75 12.92 -4.98 -0.67
C TYR A 75 12.58 -4.43 0.71
N THR A 76 13.49 -3.64 1.28
CA THR A 76 13.20 -2.85 2.48
C THR A 76 12.69 -1.49 2.07
N VAL A 77 11.49 -1.13 2.51
CA VAL A 77 10.89 0.20 2.35
C VAL A 77 11.06 0.96 3.65
N THR A 78 11.69 2.13 3.59
CA THR A 78 11.80 3.07 4.72
C THR A 78 10.84 4.22 4.47
N PHE A 79 9.83 4.37 5.32
CA PHE A 79 8.83 5.44 5.24
C PHE A 79 9.36 6.78 5.75
N GLY A 80 8.60 7.86 5.50
CA GLY A 80 8.99 9.21 5.88
C GLY A 80 9.17 9.44 7.38
N ASP A 81 8.57 8.60 8.24
CA ASP A 81 8.77 8.60 9.68
C ASP A 81 9.92 7.68 10.16
N GLY A 82 10.68 7.10 9.23
CA GLY A 82 11.80 6.21 9.50
C GLY A 82 11.42 4.75 9.78
N LYS A 83 10.14 4.42 9.91
CA LYS A 83 9.70 3.03 10.07
C LYS A 83 9.93 2.23 8.78
N LYS A 84 10.13 0.92 8.93
CA LYS A 84 10.51 0.03 7.82
C LYS A 84 9.55 -1.12 7.69
N GLU A 85 9.33 -1.53 6.42
CA GLU A 85 8.63 -2.75 6.05
C GLU A 85 9.43 -3.52 5.00
N ILE A 86 9.16 -4.81 4.90
CA ILE A 86 9.81 -5.68 3.91
C ILE A 86 8.76 -6.23 2.96
N ALA A 87 8.98 -6.00 1.65
CA ALA A 87 8.22 -6.63 0.59
C ALA A 87 9.01 -7.80 0.02
N TYR A 88 8.43 -9.00 0.06
CA TYR A 88 9.07 -10.22 -0.43
C TYR A 88 8.71 -10.51 -1.90
N PRO A 89 9.56 -11.23 -2.67
CA PRO A 89 9.30 -11.54 -4.08
C PRO A 89 7.96 -12.23 -4.32
N GLU A 90 7.55 -13.14 -3.42
CA GLU A 90 6.26 -13.81 -3.48
C GLU A 90 5.09 -12.85 -3.31
N ASP A 91 5.24 -11.78 -2.52
CA ASP A 91 4.23 -10.74 -2.34
C ASP A 91 4.01 -9.96 -3.63
N LEU A 92 5.12 -9.60 -4.30
CA LEU A 92 5.08 -8.83 -5.54
C LEU A 92 4.45 -9.65 -6.65
N ARG A 93 4.83 -10.93 -6.76
CA ARG A 93 4.21 -11.86 -7.71
C ARG A 93 2.69 -11.95 -7.45
N TYR A 94 2.28 -12.14 -6.20
CA TYR A 94 0.87 -12.17 -5.83
C TYR A 94 0.15 -10.87 -6.20
N THR A 95 0.77 -9.71 -5.99
CA THR A 95 0.22 -8.40 -6.34
C THR A 95 -0.06 -8.30 -7.85
N HIS A 96 0.88 -8.73 -8.67
CA HIS A 96 0.75 -8.71 -10.14
C HIS A 96 -0.25 -9.76 -10.64
N ASP A 97 -0.12 -11.02 -10.20
CA ASP A 97 -1.00 -12.12 -10.62
C ASP A 97 -2.46 -11.86 -10.25
N SER A 98 -2.68 -11.19 -9.12
CA SER A 98 -4.01 -10.77 -8.68
C SER A 98 -4.52 -9.51 -9.39
N GLY A 99 -3.70 -8.83 -10.18
CA GLY A 99 -4.07 -7.57 -10.85
C GLY A 99 -4.35 -6.42 -9.86
N TYR A 100 -3.66 -6.39 -8.72
CA TYR A 100 -3.82 -5.33 -7.71
C TYR A 100 -3.03 -4.07 -8.06
N ASP A 101 -1.94 -4.23 -8.76
CA ASP A 101 -1.13 -3.17 -9.34
C ASP A 101 -0.80 -3.50 -10.80
N LEU A 102 -0.93 -2.53 -11.70
CA LEU A 102 -0.70 -2.65 -13.14
C LEU A 102 0.41 -1.69 -13.61
N SER A 103 1.19 -1.17 -12.68
CA SER A 103 2.25 -0.18 -12.92
C SER A 103 3.42 -0.76 -13.72
N ASP A 104 4.21 0.10 -14.36
CA ASP A 104 5.46 -0.27 -15.00
C ASP A 104 6.58 -0.41 -13.96
N GLY A 105 7.26 -1.56 -13.96
CA GLY A 105 8.24 -1.92 -12.93
C GLY A 105 7.61 -2.42 -11.63
N GLU A 106 8.46 -2.81 -10.68
CA GLU A 106 8.02 -3.38 -9.40
C GLU A 106 7.88 -2.33 -8.27
N TRP A 107 8.43 -1.13 -8.46
CA TRP A 107 8.56 -0.14 -7.38
C TRP A 107 7.22 0.30 -6.76
N VAL A 108 6.14 0.40 -7.56
CA VAL A 108 4.80 0.73 -7.05
C VAL A 108 4.26 -0.43 -6.23
N ALA A 109 4.35 -1.67 -6.74
CA ALA A 109 3.93 -2.88 -6.02
C ALA A 109 4.70 -3.04 -4.70
N VAL A 110 6.02 -2.75 -4.68
CA VAL A 110 6.85 -2.75 -3.47
C VAL A 110 6.33 -1.75 -2.44
N LEU A 111 6.08 -0.51 -2.84
CA LEU A 111 5.54 0.52 -1.94
C LEU A 111 4.12 0.19 -1.50
N PHE A 112 3.29 -0.34 -2.39
CA PHE A 112 1.91 -0.71 -2.07
C PHE A 112 1.86 -1.84 -1.06
N ARG A 113 2.67 -2.89 -1.26
CA ARG A 113 2.78 -4.01 -0.32
C ARG A 113 3.27 -3.56 1.06
N ALA A 114 4.32 -2.76 1.09
CA ALA A 114 4.88 -2.24 2.34
C ALA A 114 3.86 -1.35 3.09
N TYR A 115 3.17 -0.47 2.37
CA TYR A 115 2.12 0.37 2.96
C TYR A 115 0.96 -0.48 3.51
N ALA A 116 0.50 -1.46 2.74
CA ALA A 116 -0.56 -2.37 3.17
C ALA A 116 -0.18 -3.13 4.45
N GLN A 117 1.05 -3.62 4.54
CA GLN A 117 1.57 -4.28 5.74
C GLN A 117 1.59 -3.36 6.95
N ARG A 118 2.02 -2.12 6.75
CA ARG A 118 2.04 -1.11 7.81
C ARG A 118 0.63 -0.80 8.32
N VAL A 119 -0.34 -0.62 7.43
CA VAL A 119 -1.74 -0.37 7.82
C VAL A 119 -2.31 -1.55 8.61
N LEU A 120 -2.04 -2.77 8.16
CA LEU A 120 -2.44 -3.98 8.90
C LEU A 120 -1.82 -4.00 10.31
N ARG A 121 -0.53 -3.71 10.43
CA ARG A 121 0.16 -3.65 11.72
C ARG A 121 -0.47 -2.62 12.66
N GLU A 122 -0.69 -1.41 12.16
CA GLU A 122 -1.31 -0.34 12.96
C GLU A 122 -2.72 -0.72 13.43
N SER A 123 -3.50 -1.40 12.59
CA SER A 123 -4.82 -1.92 12.97
C SER A 123 -4.73 -3.00 14.04
N LEU A 124 -3.83 -3.98 13.88
CA LEU A 124 -3.62 -5.04 14.86
C LEU A 124 -3.15 -4.49 16.21
N LEU A 125 -2.24 -3.51 16.21
CA LEU A 125 -1.80 -2.85 17.44
C LEU A 125 -2.96 -2.13 18.15
N GLN A 126 -3.79 -1.42 17.41
CA GLN A 126 -4.96 -0.75 17.96
C GLN A 126 -5.96 -1.74 18.56
N ASP A 127 -6.18 -2.88 17.91
CA ASP A 127 -7.05 -3.94 18.41
C ASP A 127 -6.48 -4.57 19.70
N ILE A 128 -5.16 -4.78 19.76
CA ILE A 128 -4.46 -5.29 20.95
C ILE A 128 -4.56 -4.26 22.09
N GLU A 129 -4.26 -2.99 21.84
CA GLU A 129 -4.31 -1.92 22.85
C GLU A 129 -5.72 -1.67 23.40
N SER A 130 -6.76 -1.84 22.57
CA SER A 130 -8.15 -1.68 22.98
C SER A 130 -8.73 -2.90 23.72
N SER A 131 -8.00 -4.01 23.76
CA SER A 131 -8.46 -5.25 24.39
C SER A 131 -8.17 -5.28 25.89
N ASP A 132 -9.05 -5.91 26.69
CA ASP A 132 -8.84 -6.14 28.13
C ASP A 132 -7.55 -6.94 28.42
N ILE A 133 -7.00 -7.60 27.42
CA ILE A 133 -5.74 -8.37 27.48
C ILE A 133 -4.55 -7.46 27.75
N PHE A 134 -4.55 -6.23 27.21
CA PHE A 134 -3.45 -5.27 27.44
C PHE A 134 -3.30 -4.96 28.94
N SER A 135 -4.43 -4.83 29.66
CA SER A 135 -4.42 -4.64 31.11
C SER A 135 -3.90 -5.82 31.91
N LEU A 136 -3.97 -7.03 31.35
CA LEU A 136 -3.49 -8.29 31.97
C LEU A 136 -2.01 -8.57 31.73
N LEU A 137 -1.43 -8.04 30.64
CA LEU A 137 -0.07 -8.36 30.24
C LEU A 137 1.01 -7.73 31.13
N LYS A 138 0.69 -6.69 31.95
CA LYS A 138 1.63 -5.95 32.82
C LYS A 138 2.96 -5.55 32.12
N THR A 139 2.98 -5.57 30.80
CA THR A 139 4.15 -5.32 29.98
C THR A 139 4.08 -3.88 29.46
N PRO A 140 5.17 -3.09 29.52
CA PRO A 140 5.18 -1.75 28.95
C PRO A 140 4.77 -1.77 27.48
N ALA A 141 3.93 -0.84 27.06
CA ALA A 141 3.45 -0.71 25.67
C ALA A 141 4.63 -0.70 24.65
N GLU A 142 5.75 -0.11 25.05
CA GLU A 142 6.97 -0.01 24.24
C GLU A 142 7.61 -1.41 23.94
N GLU A 143 7.55 -2.36 24.88
CA GLU A 143 8.03 -3.72 24.65
C GLU A 143 7.12 -4.53 23.74
N VAL A 144 5.80 -4.33 23.85
CA VAL A 144 4.81 -4.94 22.95
C VAL A 144 4.98 -4.40 21.54
N VAL A 145 5.21 -3.10 21.39
CA VAL A 145 5.45 -2.46 20.08
C VAL A 145 6.75 -2.97 19.44
N ALA A 146 7.82 -3.11 20.22
CA ALA A 146 9.09 -3.67 19.69
C ALA A 146 8.95 -5.13 19.24
N SER A 147 8.03 -5.88 19.85
CA SER A 147 7.73 -7.28 19.53
C SER A 147 6.71 -7.42 18.39
N SER A 148 6.00 -6.35 18.03
CA SER A 148 4.90 -6.40 17.07
C SER A 148 5.37 -6.68 15.62
N ASP A 149 6.52 -6.15 15.23
CA ASP A 149 7.03 -6.31 13.87
C ASP A 149 7.25 -7.76 13.47
N PRO A 150 7.99 -8.58 14.24
CA PRO A 150 8.11 -10.00 13.98
C PRO A 150 6.77 -10.75 14.04
N LEU A 151 5.86 -10.36 14.96
CA LEU A 151 4.56 -10.99 15.11
C LEU A 151 3.65 -10.74 13.90
N VAL A 152 3.59 -9.50 13.40
CA VAL A 152 2.80 -9.16 12.20
C VAL A 152 3.31 -9.92 10.99
N LEU A 153 4.63 -10.05 10.83
CA LEU A 153 5.24 -10.82 9.74
C LEU A 153 4.95 -12.32 9.87
N ALA A 154 5.02 -12.87 11.07
CA ALA A 154 4.72 -14.27 11.34
C ALA A 154 3.23 -14.57 11.04
N TYR A 155 2.35 -13.68 11.48
CA TYR A 155 0.92 -13.75 11.23
C TYR A 155 0.58 -13.70 9.74
N ASP A 156 1.12 -12.74 9.00
CA ASP A 156 0.90 -12.60 7.57
C ASP A 156 1.42 -13.84 6.80
N ARG A 157 2.58 -14.39 7.18
CA ARG A 157 3.11 -15.63 6.59
C ARG A 157 2.24 -16.85 6.90
N ALA A 158 1.78 -16.98 8.15
CA ALA A 158 0.91 -18.09 8.54
C ALA A 158 -0.40 -18.08 7.76
N ILE A 159 -1.04 -16.92 7.60
CA ILE A 159 -2.27 -16.77 6.80
C ILE A 159 -2.02 -17.20 5.36
N ARG A 160 -1.00 -16.61 4.72
CA ARG A 160 -0.73 -16.89 3.29
C ARG A 160 -0.40 -18.36 3.02
N ALA A 161 0.24 -19.03 3.95
CA ALA A 161 0.55 -20.45 3.84
C ALA A 161 -0.68 -21.36 3.95
N GLN A 162 -1.80 -20.87 4.50
CA GLN A 162 -3.00 -21.68 4.78
C GLN A 162 -4.22 -21.29 3.93
N VAL A 163 -4.11 -20.24 3.11
CA VAL A 163 -5.19 -19.86 2.18
C VAL A 163 -5.16 -20.77 0.97
N ASP A 164 -6.27 -21.44 0.69
CA ASP A 164 -6.41 -22.24 -0.54
C ASP A 164 -6.70 -21.35 -1.77
N GLN A 165 -6.72 -21.97 -2.95
CA GLN A 165 -7.01 -21.30 -4.21
C GLN A 165 -8.41 -20.64 -4.27
N TYR A 166 -9.31 -20.97 -3.35
CA TYR A 166 -10.66 -20.42 -3.24
C TYR A 166 -10.79 -19.41 -2.10
N GLY A 167 -9.70 -19.13 -1.39
CA GLY A 167 -9.71 -18.17 -0.31
C GLY A 167 -10.18 -18.71 1.03
N ASN A 168 -10.34 -20.01 1.20
CA ASN A 168 -10.70 -20.58 2.49
C ASN A 168 -9.47 -20.80 3.36
N ILE A 169 -9.64 -20.64 4.66
CA ILE A 169 -8.60 -20.92 5.67
C ILE A 169 -9.07 -22.07 6.55
N ASP A 170 -8.22 -23.11 6.65
CA ASP A 170 -8.37 -24.15 7.65
C ASP A 170 -7.87 -23.60 9.00
N ARG A 171 -8.80 -23.43 9.95
CA ARG A 171 -8.52 -22.86 11.27
C ARG A 171 -7.44 -23.64 12.03
N ALA A 172 -7.50 -24.97 12.04
CA ALA A 172 -6.54 -25.80 12.77
C ALA A 172 -5.13 -25.65 12.18
N LYS A 173 -5.00 -25.62 10.87
CA LYS A 173 -3.72 -25.40 10.18
C LYS A 173 -3.21 -23.98 10.39
N LEU A 174 -4.11 -22.98 10.45
CA LEU A 174 -3.72 -21.60 10.74
C LEU A 174 -3.11 -21.49 12.16
N GLU A 175 -3.75 -22.10 13.16
CA GLU A 175 -3.23 -22.15 14.54
C GLU A 175 -1.86 -22.82 14.60
N GLU A 176 -1.68 -23.95 13.92
CA GLU A 176 -0.39 -24.65 13.83
C GLU A 176 0.65 -23.78 13.10
N GLY A 177 0.27 -23.16 11.99
CA GLY A 177 1.13 -22.25 11.24
C GLY A 177 1.57 -21.05 12.08
N LEU A 178 0.65 -20.44 12.83
CA LEU A 178 0.96 -19.34 13.75
C LEU A 178 1.94 -19.77 14.84
N LYS A 179 1.71 -20.92 15.50
CA LYS A 179 2.61 -21.47 16.50
C LYS A 179 4.02 -21.69 15.93
N LYS A 180 4.11 -22.22 14.71
CA LYS A 180 5.37 -22.45 14.01
C LYS A 180 6.10 -21.15 13.67
N GLU A 181 5.41 -20.19 13.10
CA GLU A 181 6.00 -18.90 12.70
C GLU A 181 6.37 -18.03 13.91
N MET A 182 5.65 -18.14 15.03
CA MET A 182 5.93 -17.39 16.26
C MET A 182 7.02 -18.02 17.13
N ALA A 183 7.24 -19.33 17.04
CA ALA A 183 8.22 -20.04 17.88
C ALA A 183 9.64 -19.44 17.79
N PRO A 184 10.20 -19.09 16.61
CA PRO A 184 11.55 -18.54 16.49
C PRO A 184 11.68 -17.08 16.92
N ILE A 185 10.60 -16.38 17.29
CA ILE A 185 10.66 -14.95 17.65
C ILE A 185 11.22 -14.83 19.08
N ALA A 186 12.53 -14.71 19.18
CA ALA A 186 13.25 -14.64 20.46
C ALA A 186 12.94 -13.37 21.28
N ALA A 187 12.53 -12.28 20.60
CA ALA A 187 12.21 -11.00 21.25
C ALA A 187 10.87 -11.02 22.01
N VAL A 188 10.03 -12.03 21.82
CA VAL A 188 8.71 -12.13 22.48
C VAL A 188 8.83 -13.08 23.67
N PRO A 189 8.58 -12.65 24.92
CA PRO A 189 8.55 -13.54 26.08
C PRO A 189 7.55 -14.68 25.88
N ASP A 190 7.88 -15.89 26.36
CA ASP A 190 7.01 -17.06 26.19
C ASP A 190 5.63 -16.89 26.84
N SER A 191 5.55 -16.11 27.92
CA SER A 191 4.29 -15.71 28.55
C SER A 191 3.43 -14.87 27.59
N LEU A 192 4.05 -13.98 26.81
CA LEU A 192 3.35 -13.14 25.83
C LEU A 192 2.92 -13.97 24.62
N LYS A 193 3.79 -14.89 24.14
CA LYS A 193 3.42 -15.84 23.07
C LYS A 193 2.19 -16.66 23.45
N GLY A 194 2.16 -17.21 24.69
CA GLY A 194 1.05 -17.97 25.22
C GLY A 194 -0.24 -17.15 25.30
N SER A 195 -0.15 -15.92 25.81
CA SER A 195 -1.30 -15.01 25.90
C SER A 195 -1.82 -14.58 24.54
N LEU A 196 -0.94 -14.31 23.57
CA LEU A 196 -1.31 -13.96 22.21
C LEU A 196 -1.98 -15.16 21.49
N ILE A 197 -1.44 -16.36 21.65
CA ILE A 197 -2.03 -17.59 21.11
C ILE A 197 -3.41 -17.81 21.74
N SER A 198 -3.54 -17.70 23.07
CA SER A 198 -4.84 -17.79 23.75
C SER A 198 -5.84 -16.73 23.30
N PHE A 199 -5.39 -15.51 23.04
CA PHE A 199 -6.24 -14.44 22.47
C PHE A 199 -6.71 -14.79 21.06
N LEU A 200 -5.79 -15.26 20.23
CA LEU A 200 -6.10 -15.71 18.88
C LEU A 200 -7.03 -16.94 18.91
N GLU A 201 -6.87 -17.84 19.90
CA GLU A 201 -7.70 -19.04 20.10
C GLU A 201 -9.08 -18.71 20.71
N SER A 202 -9.21 -17.65 21.51
CA SER A 202 -10.46 -17.30 22.24
C SER A 202 -11.65 -16.92 21.35
N GLY A 203 -11.51 -17.02 20.06
CA GLY A 203 -12.61 -17.03 19.10
C GLY A 203 -12.97 -15.66 18.52
N GLY A 204 -12.77 -14.56 19.21
CA GLY A 204 -13.19 -13.24 18.72
C GLY A 204 -12.43 -12.76 17.49
N PHE A 205 -11.15 -13.04 17.44
CA PHE A 205 -10.27 -12.67 16.33
C PHE A 205 -10.43 -13.61 15.13
N PHE A 206 -10.41 -14.91 15.36
CA PHE A 206 -10.57 -15.92 14.28
C PHE A 206 -11.98 -15.94 13.72
N GLU A 207 -13.00 -15.72 14.55
CA GLU A 207 -14.39 -15.66 14.10
C GLU A 207 -14.64 -14.42 13.25
N LYS A 208 -14.15 -13.26 13.67
CA LYS A 208 -14.17 -12.03 12.87
C LYS A 208 -13.38 -12.18 11.59
N MET A 209 -12.24 -12.87 11.60
CA MET A 209 -11.42 -13.13 10.40
C MET A 209 -12.01 -14.18 9.49
N GLY A 210 -12.58 -15.26 10.02
CA GLY A 210 -13.21 -16.30 9.19
C GLY A 210 -14.44 -15.79 8.45
N THR A 211 -15.32 -15.05 9.12
CA THR A 211 -16.44 -14.34 8.48
C THR A 211 -15.97 -13.33 7.46
N PHE A 212 -14.84 -12.73 7.70
CA PHE A 212 -14.19 -11.75 6.92
C PHE A 212 -13.62 -12.29 5.60
N ILE A 213 -12.93 -13.40 5.63
CA ILE A 213 -12.35 -14.07 4.45
C ILE A 213 -13.46 -14.59 3.55
N GLN A 214 -14.53 -15.18 4.14
CA GLN A 214 -15.70 -15.65 3.39
C GLN A 214 -16.44 -14.52 2.65
N GLN A 215 -16.47 -13.32 3.20
CA GLN A 215 -17.17 -12.19 2.58
C GLN A 215 -16.40 -11.49 1.45
N ASN A 216 -15.07 -11.65 1.39
CA ASN A 216 -14.23 -10.83 0.52
C ASN A 216 -13.22 -11.63 -0.34
N GLY A 217 -13.42 -12.92 -0.49
CA GLY A 217 -12.81 -13.94 -1.37
C GLY A 217 -11.44 -13.75 -2.00
N GLU A 218 -11.00 -12.53 -2.30
CA GLU A 218 -9.73 -12.26 -2.99
C GLU A 218 -8.80 -11.29 -2.24
N LEU A 219 -9.25 -10.69 -1.16
CA LEU A 219 -8.50 -9.67 -0.42
C LEU A 219 -7.95 -10.23 0.88
N PHE A 220 -6.73 -10.77 0.84
CA PHE A 220 -6.10 -11.36 2.01
C PHE A 220 -5.15 -10.42 2.73
N GLY A 221 -5.10 -10.59 4.05
CA GLY A 221 -4.10 -9.95 4.90
C GLY A 221 -4.03 -8.44 4.72
N ALA A 222 -2.84 -7.96 4.42
CA ALA A 222 -2.56 -6.55 4.30
C ALA A 222 -3.33 -5.83 3.19
N TYR A 223 -3.59 -6.48 2.04
CA TYR A 223 -4.29 -5.84 0.92
C TYR A 223 -5.75 -5.48 1.21
N ARG A 224 -6.38 -6.19 2.13
CA ARG A 224 -7.73 -5.82 2.56
C ARG A 224 -7.76 -4.46 3.23
N ALA A 225 -6.81 -4.20 4.13
CA ALA A 225 -6.76 -2.95 4.88
C ALA A 225 -6.63 -1.72 3.97
N VAL A 226 -6.15 -1.91 2.74
CA VAL A 226 -5.89 -0.82 1.78
C VAL A 226 -6.69 -0.92 0.49
N GLY A 227 -7.40 -2.03 0.24
CA GLY A 227 -8.07 -2.30 -1.03
C GLY A 227 -9.53 -1.85 -1.10
N GLN A 228 -10.11 -1.37 -0.02
CA GLN A 228 -11.51 -0.96 0.09
C GLN A 228 -11.70 0.56 0.22
N GLY A 229 -10.74 1.34 -0.23
CA GLY A 229 -10.70 2.77 -0.05
C GLY A 229 -9.81 3.20 1.11
N GLY A 230 -9.54 4.50 1.20
CA GLY A 230 -8.71 5.09 2.24
C GLY A 230 -8.54 6.59 2.07
N ILE A 231 -7.64 7.18 2.84
CA ILE A 231 -7.43 8.63 2.94
C ILE A 231 -6.04 8.97 2.40
N ALA A 232 -5.99 9.79 1.35
CA ALA A 232 -4.74 10.23 0.71
C ALA A 232 -3.81 10.97 1.69
N ASP A 233 -4.36 11.71 2.63
CA ASP A 233 -3.64 12.40 3.70
C ASP A 233 -2.78 11.44 4.54
N ARG A 234 -3.35 10.30 4.95
CA ARG A 234 -2.62 9.27 5.70
C ARG A 234 -1.49 8.66 4.88
N VAL A 235 -1.71 8.40 3.59
CA VAL A 235 -0.67 7.91 2.67
C VAL A 235 0.45 8.93 2.55
N MET A 236 0.09 10.19 2.27
CA MET A 236 1.07 11.29 2.14
C MET A 236 1.94 11.40 3.39
N LYS A 237 1.32 11.44 4.58
CA LYS A 237 2.04 11.47 5.85
C LYS A 237 2.98 10.28 6.02
N THR A 238 2.50 9.08 5.71
CA THR A 238 3.31 7.85 5.86
C THR A 238 4.53 7.87 4.93
N LEU A 239 4.34 8.25 3.67
CA LEU A 239 5.40 8.19 2.66
C LEU A 239 6.38 9.36 2.76
N SER A 240 5.90 10.58 3.04
CA SER A 240 6.75 11.79 3.06
C SER A 240 7.13 12.29 4.46
N GLY A 241 6.53 11.74 5.52
CA GLY A 241 6.74 12.16 6.90
C GLY A 241 5.85 13.32 7.35
N SER A 242 5.18 14.00 6.43
CA SER A 242 4.28 15.13 6.71
C SER A 242 3.07 15.11 5.78
N THR A 243 2.04 15.82 6.19
CA THR A 243 0.85 16.03 5.37
C THR A 243 0.14 17.30 5.77
N ASN A 244 -0.52 17.93 4.80
CA ASN A 244 -1.39 19.07 5.00
C ASN A 244 -2.59 18.93 4.06
N PHE A 245 -3.78 18.82 4.63
CA PHE A 245 -5.02 18.88 3.88
C PHE A 245 -5.56 20.31 3.91
N GLN A 246 -5.76 20.88 2.74
CA GLN A 246 -6.37 22.20 2.57
C GLN A 246 -7.69 22.06 1.84
N GLU A 247 -8.79 22.33 2.56
CA GLU A 247 -10.14 22.31 2.02
C GLU A 247 -10.36 23.43 1.02
N ASN A 248 -11.18 23.17 0.00
CA ASN A 248 -11.59 24.15 -1.00
C ASN A 248 -12.70 25.07 -0.44
N GLN A 249 -12.32 26.14 0.24
CA GLN A 249 -13.27 27.11 0.83
C GLN A 249 -13.79 28.13 -0.17
N SER A 250 -12.93 28.61 -1.09
CA SER A 250 -13.28 29.48 -2.19
C SER A 250 -12.35 29.26 -3.39
N GLU A 251 -12.76 29.63 -4.59
CA GLU A 251 -11.94 29.53 -5.81
C GLU A 251 -10.62 30.31 -5.66
N SER A 252 -10.68 31.50 -5.09
CA SER A 252 -9.49 32.34 -4.88
C SER A 252 -8.48 31.67 -3.93
N GLN A 253 -8.94 31.10 -2.80
CA GLN A 253 -8.06 30.39 -1.86
C GLN A 253 -7.53 29.10 -2.48
N THR A 254 -8.34 28.36 -3.22
CA THR A 254 -7.93 27.17 -3.96
C THR A 254 -6.85 27.50 -4.99
N SER A 255 -7.03 28.60 -5.75
CA SER A 255 -6.03 29.11 -6.69
C SER A 255 -4.70 29.41 -6.01
N VAL A 256 -4.72 30.15 -4.91
CA VAL A 256 -3.51 30.49 -4.14
C VAL A 256 -2.82 29.23 -3.61
N ALA A 257 -3.59 28.28 -3.10
CA ALA A 257 -3.05 27.03 -2.57
C ALA A 257 -2.37 26.16 -3.65
N LEU A 258 -3.04 25.99 -4.80
CA LEU A 258 -2.48 25.28 -5.94
C LEU A 258 -1.22 25.94 -6.48
N ASP A 259 -1.27 27.26 -6.72
CA ASP A 259 -0.11 28.03 -7.21
C ASP A 259 1.08 27.89 -6.28
N LYS A 260 0.87 28.06 -4.97
CA LYS A 260 1.92 27.88 -3.95
C LYS A 260 2.49 26.47 -3.97
N ALA A 261 1.65 25.45 -4.02
CA ALA A 261 2.08 24.05 -4.01
C ALA A 261 2.88 23.70 -5.27
N VAL A 262 2.42 24.14 -6.46
CA VAL A 262 3.12 23.93 -7.73
C VAL A 262 4.46 24.67 -7.75
N LYS A 263 4.51 25.93 -7.37
CA LYS A 263 5.77 26.73 -7.32
C LYS A 263 6.80 26.16 -6.37
N ASN A 264 6.36 25.52 -5.28
CA ASN A 264 7.26 24.87 -4.31
C ASN A 264 7.60 23.42 -4.68
N GLY A 265 7.17 22.92 -5.85
CA GLY A 265 7.45 21.54 -6.27
C GLY A 265 6.86 20.50 -5.31
N MET A 266 5.72 20.81 -4.69
CA MET A 266 5.06 19.89 -3.76
C MET A 266 4.29 18.82 -4.55
N PRO A 267 4.34 17.54 -4.13
CA PRO A 267 3.35 16.54 -4.55
C PRO A 267 1.95 16.98 -4.14
N ILE A 268 0.99 16.87 -5.06
CA ILE A 268 -0.39 17.35 -4.84
C ILE A 268 -1.37 16.26 -5.25
N VAL A 269 -2.31 15.95 -4.36
CA VAL A 269 -3.42 15.04 -4.61
C VAL A 269 -4.73 15.75 -4.32
N ALA A 270 -5.76 15.49 -5.13
CA ALA A 270 -7.10 15.98 -4.91
C ALA A 270 -8.10 14.82 -4.97
N CYS A 271 -9.08 14.82 -4.05
CA CYS A 271 -10.09 13.77 -3.97
C CYS A 271 -11.48 14.33 -4.09
N THR A 272 -12.39 13.57 -4.72
CA THR A 272 -13.79 13.97 -4.97
C THR A 272 -14.71 13.72 -3.77
N GLY A 273 -14.34 12.82 -2.86
CA GLY A 273 -15.11 12.56 -1.63
C GLY A 273 -15.18 13.80 -0.74
N GLY A 274 -16.38 14.20 -0.32
CA GLY A 274 -16.60 15.43 0.46
C GLY A 274 -16.68 16.73 -0.37
N SER A 275 -16.60 16.65 -1.70
CA SER A 275 -16.79 17.81 -2.58
C SER A 275 -18.27 18.20 -2.71
N ARG A 276 -18.55 19.36 -3.30
CA ARG A 276 -19.92 19.80 -3.62
C ARG A 276 -20.62 18.81 -4.56
N PHE A 277 -19.93 18.30 -5.57
CA PHE A 277 -20.49 17.30 -6.47
C PHE A 277 -20.73 15.97 -5.76
N TYR A 278 -19.87 15.57 -4.84
CA TYR A 278 -20.10 14.41 -3.99
C TYR A 278 -21.40 14.54 -3.19
N GLU A 279 -21.63 15.69 -2.56
CA GLU A 279 -22.86 15.97 -1.82
C GLU A 279 -24.10 15.96 -2.72
N GLN A 280 -24.01 16.51 -3.95
CA GLN A 280 -25.11 16.48 -4.92
C GLN A 280 -25.47 15.04 -5.29
N VAL A 281 -24.49 14.22 -5.66
CA VAL A 281 -24.69 12.81 -6.01
C VAL A 281 -25.30 12.02 -4.86
N THR A 282 -24.81 12.21 -3.64
CA THR A 282 -25.34 11.51 -2.44
C THR A 282 -26.78 11.91 -2.12
N LYS A 283 -27.21 13.10 -2.53
CA LYS A 283 -28.60 13.57 -2.42
C LYS A 283 -29.46 13.22 -3.65
N GLY A 284 -28.94 12.41 -4.59
CA GLY A 284 -29.67 12.02 -5.79
C GLY A 284 -29.83 13.13 -6.83
N GLN A 285 -29.02 14.18 -6.78
CA GLN A 285 -29.06 15.30 -7.72
C GLN A 285 -28.19 15.00 -8.96
N THR A 286 -28.60 15.53 -10.10
CA THR A 286 -27.87 15.40 -11.36
C THR A 286 -26.71 16.40 -11.40
N LEU A 287 -25.53 15.93 -11.79
CA LEU A 287 -24.37 16.77 -12.03
C LEU A 287 -24.48 17.49 -13.40
N PRO A 288 -23.72 18.58 -13.63
CA PRO A 288 -23.64 19.22 -14.93
C PRO A 288 -23.28 18.24 -16.05
N ALA A 289 -23.81 18.50 -17.26
CA ALA A 289 -23.52 17.67 -18.43
C ALA A 289 -22.00 17.56 -18.71
N GLY A 290 -21.51 16.37 -19.07
CA GLY A 290 -20.10 16.11 -19.32
C GLY A 290 -19.25 15.86 -18.07
N THR A 291 -19.84 15.94 -16.87
CA THR A 291 -19.12 15.65 -15.61
C THR A 291 -18.73 14.16 -15.54
N ASP A 292 -19.51 13.28 -16.12
CA ASP A 292 -19.28 11.85 -16.24
C ASP A 292 -18.00 11.49 -17.01
N LEU A 293 -17.49 12.41 -17.83
CA LEU A 293 -16.24 12.20 -18.58
C LEU A 293 -15.00 12.20 -17.68
N TRP A 294 -15.05 12.81 -16.50
CA TRP A 294 -13.87 12.97 -15.64
C TRP A 294 -14.14 12.77 -14.14
N TYR A 295 -15.40 12.92 -13.70
CA TYR A 295 -15.76 12.82 -12.30
C TYR A 295 -16.10 11.38 -11.91
N ILE A 296 -15.36 10.85 -10.94
CA ILE A 296 -15.63 9.56 -10.29
C ILE A 296 -15.89 9.85 -8.82
N ASN A 297 -17.00 9.35 -8.31
CA ASN A 297 -17.37 9.55 -6.91
C ASN A 297 -16.40 8.84 -5.95
N ALA A 298 -16.07 9.48 -4.83
CA ALA A 298 -15.15 8.95 -3.80
C ALA A 298 -13.80 8.47 -4.39
N HIS A 299 -13.20 9.27 -5.27
CA HIS A 299 -11.97 8.94 -5.99
C HIS A 299 -10.89 10.00 -5.79
N CYS A 300 -9.61 9.62 -5.91
CA CYS A 300 -8.48 10.54 -5.78
C CYS A 300 -7.66 10.61 -7.08
N TYR A 301 -7.13 11.78 -7.35
CA TYR A 301 -6.39 12.14 -8.55
C TYR A 301 -5.08 12.82 -8.19
N THR A 302 -4.05 12.62 -9.00
CA THR A 302 -2.81 13.40 -8.93
C THR A 302 -3.03 14.75 -9.61
N VAL A 303 -2.64 15.84 -8.96
CA VAL A 303 -2.55 17.15 -9.60
C VAL A 303 -1.14 17.29 -10.18
N LEU A 304 -1.07 17.30 -11.51
CA LEU A 304 0.20 17.44 -12.23
C LEU A 304 0.67 18.88 -12.28
N ASN A 305 -0.27 19.82 -12.53
CA ASN A 305 0.05 21.23 -12.64
C ASN A 305 -1.19 22.11 -12.41
N TYR A 306 -0.96 23.37 -12.14
CA TYR A 306 -1.94 24.45 -12.19
C TYR A 306 -1.39 25.60 -13.02
N ASP A 307 -2.07 25.92 -14.12
CA ASP A 307 -1.77 27.08 -14.95
C ASP A 307 -2.60 28.28 -14.49
N THR A 308 -1.96 29.22 -13.80
CA THR A 308 -2.62 30.43 -13.28
C THR A 308 -3.07 31.36 -14.37
N GLY A 309 -2.40 31.39 -15.55
CA GLY A 309 -2.73 32.24 -16.68
C GLY A 309 -3.98 31.75 -17.42
N ALA A 310 -4.09 30.43 -17.60
CA ALA A 310 -5.25 29.79 -18.21
C ALA A 310 -6.38 29.49 -17.20
N GLY A 311 -6.11 29.54 -15.90
CA GLY A 311 -7.05 29.14 -14.85
C GLY A 311 -7.41 27.65 -14.92
N THR A 312 -6.46 26.78 -15.31
CA THR A 312 -6.71 25.35 -15.53
C THR A 312 -5.86 24.47 -14.60
N VAL A 313 -6.46 23.42 -14.05
CA VAL A 313 -5.82 22.40 -13.24
C VAL A 313 -5.65 21.14 -14.08
N ASN A 314 -4.40 20.66 -14.20
CA ASN A 314 -4.07 19.42 -14.90
C ASN A 314 -4.03 18.26 -13.92
N LEU A 315 -4.79 17.23 -14.20
CA LEU A 315 -5.04 16.09 -13.34
C LEU A 315 -4.68 14.78 -14.03
N ARG A 316 -4.35 13.77 -13.23
CA ARG A 316 -4.17 12.41 -13.70
C ARG A 316 -4.97 11.43 -12.84
N ASN A 317 -5.81 10.64 -13.50
CA ASN A 317 -6.50 9.52 -12.90
C ASN A 317 -5.53 8.33 -12.71
N PRO A 318 -5.39 7.76 -11.52
CA PRO A 318 -4.50 6.62 -11.30
C PRO A 318 -4.88 5.35 -12.08
N TRP A 319 -6.09 5.25 -12.62
CA TRP A 319 -6.46 4.15 -13.53
C TRP A 319 -5.70 4.19 -14.85
N ALA A 320 -5.19 5.36 -15.26
CA ALA A 320 -4.45 5.58 -16.51
C ALA A 320 -5.20 5.15 -17.78
N THR A 321 -6.54 5.16 -17.75
CA THR A 321 -7.40 4.73 -18.86
C THR A 321 -8.63 5.62 -19.07
N HIS A 322 -8.86 6.58 -18.20
CA HIS A 322 -10.03 7.45 -18.24
C HIS A 322 -9.68 8.85 -17.71
N PRO A 323 -10.09 9.94 -18.38
CA PRO A 323 -10.83 9.99 -19.65
C PRO A 323 -9.99 9.65 -20.89
N ASP A 324 -8.66 9.78 -20.82
CA ASP A 324 -7.70 9.49 -21.89
C ASP A 324 -6.89 8.22 -21.62
N PRO A 325 -6.18 7.66 -22.62
CA PRO A 325 -5.34 6.47 -22.45
C PRO A 325 -4.31 6.58 -21.33
N ASP A 326 -3.85 7.79 -21.00
CA ASP A 326 -2.90 8.04 -19.90
C ASP A 326 -3.59 8.58 -18.63
N GLY A 327 -4.91 8.75 -18.68
CA GLY A 327 -5.71 9.28 -17.59
C GLY A 327 -5.49 10.76 -17.29
N VAL A 328 -4.85 11.51 -18.21
CA VAL A 328 -4.53 12.94 -18.04
C VAL A 328 -5.64 13.81 -18.63
N PHE A 329 -6.05 14.83 -17.91
CA PHE A 329 -7.06 15.79 -18.36
C PHE A 329 -6.90 17.13 -17.64
N SER A 330 -7.56 18.16 -18.18
CA SER A 330 -7.50 19.52 -17.64
C SER A 330 -8.91 20.00 -17.31
N LEU A 331 -9.06 20.68 -16.20
CA LEU A 331 -10.32 21.30 -15.77
C LEU A 331 -10.15 22.80 -15.52
N PRO A 332 -11.16 23.63 -15.83
CA PRO A 332 -11.23 24.98 -15.29
C PRO A 332 -11.21 24.96 -13.76
N LEU A 333 -10.58 25.93 -13.13
CA LEU A 333 -10.52 26.05 -11.67
C LEU A 333 -11.90 26.03 -11.01
N THR A 334 -12.90 26.65 -11.62
CA THR A 334 -14.30 26.66 -11.15
C THR A 334 -14.87 25.26 -11.05
N THR A 335 -14.60 24.43 -12.06
CA THR A 335 -15.03 23.02 -12.12
C THR A 335 -14.27 22.18 -11.09
N PHE A 336 -12.96 22.37 -10.99
CA PHE A 336 -12.12 21.72 -9.95
C PHE A 336 -12.64 22.06 -8.56
N PHE A 337 -12.89 23.33 -8.27
CA PHE A 337 -13.43 23.79 -6.98
C PHE A 337 -14.76 23.12 -6.60
N SER A 338 -15.62 22.84 -7.57
CA SER A 338 -16.89 22.16 -7.34
C SER A 338 -16.76 20.65 -7.21
N GLY A 339 -15.85 20.04 -7.96
CA GLY A 339 -15.68 18.58 -8.06
C GLY A 339 -14.75 17.96 -7.03
N TYR A 340 -13.89 18.74 -6.35
CA TYR A 340 -12.91 18.23 -5.40
C TYR A 340 -13.06 18.90 -4.03
N ALA A 341 -12.84 18.13 -2.95
CA ALA A 341 -12.99 18.64 -1.58
C ALA A 341 -11.85 19.58 -1.15
N GLY A 342 -10.66 19.34 -1.68
CA GLY A 342 -9.46 20.08 -1.33
C GLY A 342 -8.22 19.44 -1.92
N ILE A 343 -7.05 19.92 -1.49
CA ILE A 343 -5.76 19.37 -1.89
C ILE A 343 -5.01 18.80 -0.69
N VAL A 344 -4.30 17.70 -0.92
CA VAL A 344 -3.37 17.06 0.02
C VAL A 344 -1.96 17.28 -0.48
N THR A 345 -1.10 17.81 0.37
CA THR A 345 0.35 18.03 0.12
C THR A 345 1.16 17.49 1.30
N PRO A 346 2.49 17.34 1.18
CA PRO A 346 3.35 17.00 2.32
C PRO A 346 3.37 18.03 3.43
#